data_697f1f66b9f071599c6a47802216424a
#
_entry.id   697f1f66b9f071599c6a47802216424a
#
_cell.length_a   1.000
_cell.length_b   1.000
_cell.length_c   1.000
_cell.angle_alpha   90.00
_cell.angle_beta   90.00
_cell.angle_gamma   90.00
#
_symmetry.space_group_name_H-M   'P 1'
#
loop_
_entity.id
_entity.type
_entity.pdbx_description
1 polymer ?
#
loop_
_entity_poly.entity_id
_entity_poly.type
_entity_poly.pdbx_seq_one_letter_code
_entity_poly.pdbx_strand_id
1 'polypeptide(L)'
;AILAVFIFIALLQWSGKVLGLIPGMEKADDYLLQAIVETVVLVIFLGITYIFGLWDIFKENAAGWTRSLYTGGFFIVYCLYAVVSGIYLCFLGEHGDVKAFYNIIFFFIAVCLVGLVEELVFRGVVFNLLLRAFPKTKGGITGAVVLGGVLFGLMHFSNMGAGVKFSSCLIQVISAGLMGVLFCMIYASTRNFWMLAIFHTVVDMGGLLSSGIFEGGGVADRINEFS
;
A
#
# COMPACT_ATOMS: atom_id res chain seq x y z
N ALA A 1 -10.90 13.09 -6.75
CA ALA A 1 -10.07 11.89 -6.89
C ALA A 1 -8.60 12.27 -7.14
N ILE A 2 -8.26 12.85 -8.30
CA ILE A 2 -6.87 13.20 -8.68
C ILE A 2 -6.18 14.07 -7.63
N LEU A 3 -6.84 15.11 -7.12
CA LEU A 3 -6.29 15.96 -6.06
C LEU A 3 -5.94 15.16 -4.79
N ALA A 4 -6.73 14.15 -4.43
CA ALA A 4 -6.44 13.30 -3.27
C ALA A 4 -5.14 12.50 -3.46
N VAL A 5 -4.86 12.03 -4.68
CA VAL A 5 -3.58 11.35 -5.00
C VAL A 5 -2.40 12.32 -4.86
N PHE A 6 -2.51 13.55 -5.38
CA PHE A 6 -1.45 14.56 -5.23
C PHE A 6 -1.23 14.94 -3.77
N ILE A 7 -2.30 15.09 -2.98
CA ILE A 7 -2.19 15.35 -1.53
C ILE A 7 -1.46 14.19 -0.86
N PHE A 8 -1.81 12.94 -1.19
CA PHE A 8 -1.16 11.76 -0.64
C PHE A 8 0.35 11.74 -0.93
N ILE A 9 0.74 11.86 -2.20
CA ILE A 9 2.15 11.89 -2.61
C ILE A 9 2.89 13.05 -1.91
N ALA A 10 2.29 14.24 -1.89
CA ALA A 10 2.90 15.40 -1.25
C ALA A 10 3.11 15.18 0.26
N LEU A 11 2.15 14.57 0.94
CA LEU A 11 2.26 14.25 2.38
C LEU A 11 3.36 13.25 2.65
N LEU A 12 3.47 12.17 1.86
CA LEU A 12 4.53 11.18 2.01
C LEU A 12 5.91 11.85 1.86
N GLN A 13 6.11 12.59 0.77
CA GLN A 13 7.40 13.23 0.49
C GLN A 13 7.74 14.35 1.48
N TRP A 14 6.75 15.15 1.87
CA TRP A 14 6.97 16.27 2.79
C TRP A 14 7.23 15.77 4.21
N SER A 15 6.47 14.80 4.70
CA SER A 15 6.66 14.22 6.03
C SER A 15 8.04 13.58 6.19
N GLY A 16 8.51 12.83 5.18
CA GLY A 16 9.86 12.28 5.17
C GLY A 16 10.95 13.34 5.25
N LYS A 17 10.81 14.44 4.48
CA LYS A 17 11.75 15.57 4.53
C LYS A 17 11.76 16.26 5.89
N VAL A 18 10.58 16.48 6.48
CA VAL A 18 10.47 17.12 7.80
C VAL A 18 11.09 16.25 8.89
N LEU A 19 10.87 14.94 8.85
CA LEU A 19 11.52 14.01 9.79
C LEU A 19 13.04 14.04 9.67
N GLY A 20 13.59 14.14 8.47
CA GLY A 20 15.02 14.26 8.24
C GLY A 20 15.66 15.56 8.78
N LEU A 21 14.85 16.59 9.12
CA LEU A 21 15.32 17.81 9.76
C LEU A 21 15.38 17.71 11.30
N ILE A 22 14.81 16.66 11.88
CA ILE A 22 14.79 16.46 13.34
C ILE A 22 16.12 15.79 13.76
N PRO A 23 16.92 16.44 14.65
CA PRO A 23 18.18 15.86 15.11
C PRO A 23 17.99 14.46 15.71
N GLY A 24 18.80 13.51 15.27
CA GLY A 24 18.75 12.12 15.72
C GLY A 24 17.87 11.20 14.89
N MET A 25 16.96 11.73 14.06
CA MET A 25 16.12 10.92 13.15
C MET A 25 16.92 10.34 11.98
N GLU A 26 18.05 10.93 11.63
CA GLU A 26 18.97 10.40 10.61
C GLU A 26 19.58 9.03 10.98
N LYS A 27 19.48 8.64 12.24
CA LYS A 27 19.94 7.35 12.77
C LYS A 27 18.81 6.37 13.05
N ALA A 28 17.56 6.80 12.84
CA ALA A 28 16.40 5.96 13.06
C ALA A 28 16.29 4.90 11.96
N ASP A 29 15.74 3.73 12.32
CA ASP A 29 15.41 2.69 11.33
C ASP A 29 14.36 3.20 10.33
N ASP A 30 14.53 2.85 9.06
CA ASP A 30 13.66 3.31 7.98
C ASP A 30 12.19 2.94 8.21
N TYR A 31 11.91 1.77 8.80
CA TYR A 31 10.54 1.35 9.09
C TYR A 31 9.90 2.13 10.24
N LEU A 32 10.71 2.58 11.23
CA LEU A 32 10.20 3.52 12.24
C LEU A 32 9.79 4.85 11.59
N LEU A 33 10.65 5.39 10.72
CA LEU A 33 10.34 6.63 10.00
C LEU A 33 9.09 6.46 9.12
N GLN A 34 9.00 5.35 8.41
CA GLN A 34 7.83 5.00 7.61
C GLN A 34 6.55 4.92 8.46
N ALA A 35 6.59 4.23 9.59
CA ALA A 35 5.44 4.11 10.49
C ALA A 35 4.95 5.48 11.00
N ILE A 36 5.87 6.41 11.28
CA ILE A 36 5.52 7.77 11.68
C ILE A 36 4.83 8.51 10.54
N VAL A 37 5.40 8.46 9.33
CA VAL A 37 4.84 9.11 8.13
C VAL A 37 3.44 8.57 7.85
N GLU A 38 3.29 7.25 7.82
CA GLU A 38 1.99 6.61 7.53
C GLU A 38 0.94 6.93 8.60
N THR A 39 1.35 7.06 9.87
CA THR A 39 0.43 7.48 10.93
C THR A 39 -0.09 8.90 10.70
N VAL A 40 0.77 9.84 10.30
CA VAL A 40 0.35 11.21 9.97
C VAL A 40 -0.61 11.22 8.80
N VAL A 41 -0.28 10.49 7.73
CA VAL A 41 -1.13 10.37 6.53
C VAL A 41 -2.48 9.72 6.87
N LEU A 42 -2.47 8.67 7.70
CA LEU A 42 -3.68 7.99 8.17
C LEU A 42 -4.63 8.99 8.86
N VAL A 43 -4.13 9.78 9.80
CA VAL A 43 -4.97 10.75 10.55
C VAL A 43 -5.59 11.78 9.58
N ILE A 44 -4.78 12.29 8.63
CA ILE A 44 -5.27 13.26 7.64
C ILE A 44 -6.36 12.64 6.76
N PHE A 45 -6.13 11.42 6.23
CA PHE A 45 -7.10 10.77 5.34
C PHE A 45 -8.34 10.25 6.07
N LEU A 46 -8.27 9.93 7.35
CA LEU A 46 -9.45 9.70 8.18
C LEU A 46 -10.31 10.99 8.26
N GLY A 47 -9.68 12.15 8.45
CA GLY A 47 -10.37 13.45 8.40
C GLY A 47 -11.00 13.71 7.02
N ILE A 48 -10.29 13.47 5.93
CA ILE A 48 -10.81 13.59 4.56
C ILE A 48 -12.00 12.65 4.35
N THR A 49 -11.88 11.39 4.77
CA THR A 49 -12.96 10.39 4.68
C THR A 49 -14.22 10.86 5.40
N TYR A 50 -14.06 11.45 6.59
CA TYR A 50 -15.16 12.01 7.37
C TYR A 50 -15.81 13.21 6.65
N ILE A 51 -15.01 14.18 6.19
CA ILE A 51 -15.49 15.40 5.51
C ILE A 51 -16.27 15.05 4.23
N PHE A 52 -15.83 14.05 3.47
CA PHE A 52 -16.51 13.62 2.24
C PHE A 52 -17.70 12.68 2.50
N GLY A 53 -18.04 12.39 3.75
CA GLY A 53 -19.14 11.48 4.09
C GLY A 53 -18.91 10.06 3.56
N LEU A 54 -17.70 9.55 3.70
CA LEU A 54 -17.29 8.22 3.25
C LEU A 54 -17.06 7.25 4.40
N TRP A 55 -17.44 7.61 5.63
CA TRP A 55 -17.17 6.83 6.84
C TRP A 55 -17.75 5.42 6.83
N ASP A 56 -18.77 5.19 6.02
CA ASP A 56 -19.41 3.87 5.87
C ASP A 56 -18.49 2.79 5.27
N ILE A 57 -17.33 3.19 4.71
CA ILE A 57 -16.34 2.23 4.19
C ILE A 57 -15.81 1.28 5.25
N PHE A 58 -15.83 1.72 6.52
CA PHE A 58 -15.33 0.92 7.65
C PHE A 58 -16.38 -0.06 8.20
N LYS A 59 -17.65 0.08 7.77
CA LYS A 59 -18.74 -0.78 8.21
C LYS A 59 -18.77 -2.05 7.37
N GLU A 60 -18.54 -3.17 8.01
CA GLU A 60 -18.57 -4.48 7.35
C GLU A 60 -19.34 -5.47 8.21
N ASN A 61 -19.89 -6.50 7.55
CA ASN A 61 -20.66 -7.57 8.19
C ASN A 61 -20.18 -8.95 7.70
N ALA A 62 -20.66 -10.02 8.35
CA ALA A 62 -20.27 -11.39 8.01
C ALA A 62 -20.54 -11.74 6.53
N ALA A 63 -21.63 -11.27 5.95
CA ALA A 63 -21.97 -11.50 4.54
C ALA A 63 -20.95 -10.80 3.60
N GLY A 64 -20.46 -9.60 3.96
CA GLY A 64 -19.42 -8.89 3.23
C GLY A 64 -18.10 -9.63 3.26
N TRP A 65 -17.69 -10.17 4.40
CA TRP A 65 -16.51 -11.00 4.54
C TRP A 65 -16.60 -12.27 3.68
N THR A 66 -17.69 -13.02 3.75
CA THR A 66 -17.91 -14.22 2.94
C THR A 66 -17.88 -13.90 1.45
N ARG A 67 -18.52 -12.81 1.02
CA ARG A 67 -18.51 -12.35 -0.37
C ARG A 67 -17.10 -11.99 -0.83
N SER A 68 -16.31 -11.33 0.01
CA SER A 68 -14.93 -10.94 -0.29
C SER A 68 -14.03 -12.16 -0.44
N LEU A 69 -14.16 -13.15 0.42
CA LEU A 69 -13.42 -14.41 0.30
C LEU A 69 -13.80 -15.16 -0.97
N TYR A 70 -15.08 -15.18 -1.35
CA TYR A 70 -15.53 -15.83 -2.58
C TYR A 70 -15.05 -15.09 -3.84
N THR A 71 -15.14 -13.75 -3.86
CA THR A 71 -14.78 -12.93 -5.03
C THR A 71 -13.28 -12.76 -5.17
N GLY A 72 -12.58 -12.57 -4.04
CA GLY A 72 -11.14 -12.30 -3.97
C GLY A 72 -10.29 -13.50 -3.57
N GLY A 73 -10.90 -14.70 -3.40
CA GLY A 73 -10.22 -15.87 -2.85
C GLY A 73 -9.01 -16.36 -3.66
N PHE A 74 -9.01 -16.15 -4.98
CA PHE A 74 -7.85 -16.42 -5.82
C PHE A 74 -6.63 -15.58 -5.42
N PHE A 75 -6.83 -14.38 -4.86
CA PHE A 75 -5.77 -13.52 -4.38
C PHE A 75 -5.09 -14.07 -3.11
N ILE A 76 -5.76 -14.94 -2.37
CA ILE A 76 -5.16 -15.68 -1.25
C ILE A 76 -3.97 -16.51 -1.73
N VAL A 77 -4.06 -17.12 -2.91
CA VAL A 77 -2.95 -17.88 -3.49
C VAL A 77 -1.75 -16.96 -3.75
N TYR A 78 -1.99 -15.74 -4.22
CA TYR A 78 -0.93 -14.75 -4.41
C TYR A 78 -0.34 -14.28 -3.06
N CYS A 79 -1.16 -14.06 -2.04
CA CYS A 79 -0.70 -13.76 -0.69
C CYS A 79 0.18 -14.88 -0.12
N LEU A 80 -0.25 -16.13 -0.27
CA LEU A 80 0.53 -17.31 0.16
C LEU A 80 1.87 -17.38 -0.59
N TYR A 81 1.84 -17.16 -1.91
CA TYR A 81 3.07 -17.10 -2.71
C TYR A 81 4.03 -16.00 -2.20
N ALA A 82 3.52 -14.79 -1.94
CA ALA A 82 4.33 -13.69 -1.45
C ALA A 82 5.00 -14.03 -0.10
N VAL A 83 4.22 -14.57 0.84
CA VAL A 83 4.74 -14.97 2.16
C VAL A 83 5.77 -16.10 2.04
N VAL A 84 5.48 -17.15 1.28
CA VAL A 84 6.41 -18.28 1.08
C VAL A 84 7.69 -17.81 0.40
N SER A 85 7.58 -16.95 -0.61
CA SER A 85 8.75 -16.36 -1.29
C SER A 85 9.58 -15.49 -0.34
N GLY A 86 8.93 -14.66 0.49
CA GLY A 86 9.62 -13.85 1.50
C GLY A 86 10.37 -14.71 2.51
N ILE A 87 9.73 -15.76 3.03
CA ILE A 87 10.36 -16.72 3.94
C ILE A 87 11.54 -17.43 3.24
N TYR A 88 11.33 -17.91 2.01
CA TYR A 88 12.37 -18.56 1.23
C TYR A 88 13.61 -17.67 1.08
N LEU A 89 13.41 -16.41 0.76
CA LEU A 89 14.50 -15.43 0.63
C LEU A 89 15.22 -15.19 1.97
N CYS A 90 14.54 -15.21 3.10
CA CYS A 90 15.16 -15.10 4.41
C CYS A 90 16.09 -16.28 4.74
N PHE A 91 15.87 -17.46 4.15
CA PHE A 91 16.70 -18.64 4.40
C PHE A 91 17.84 -18.83 3.40
N LEU A 92 17.69 -18.40 2.16
CA LEU A 92 18.62 -18.70 1.06
C LEU A 92 19.34 -17.46 0.52
N GLY A 93 18.93 -16.26 0.92
CA GLY A 93 19.60 -15.02 0.54
C GLY A 93 20.89 -14.82 1.34
N GLU A 94 21.82 -14.07 0.77
CA GLU A 94 22.92 -13.48 1.54
C GLU A 94 22.39 -12.27 2.30
N HIS A 95 22.46 -12.27 3.62
CA HIS A 95 21.93 -11.23 4.48
C HIS A 95 23.01 -10.71 5.43
N GLY A 96 22.84 -9.47 5.88
CA GLY A 96 23.55 -8.92 7.03
C GLY A 96 23.08 -9.56 8.36
N ASP A 97 23.47 -8.96 9.45
CA ASP A 97 23.05 -9.38 10.77
C ASP A 97 21.53 -9.20 10.95
N VAL A 98 20.94 -9.97 11.87
CA VAL A 98 19.53 -9.80 12.24
C VAL A 98 19.35 -8.46 12.94
N LYS A 99 18.37 -7.69 12.48
CA LYS A 99 18.03 -6.40 13.09
C LYS A 99 17.65 -6.54 14.57
N ALA A 100 17.83 -5.47 15.32
CA ALA A 100 17.34 -5.38 16.68
C ALA A 100 15.82 -5.66 16.72
N PHE A 101 15.37 -6.38 17.75
CA PHE A 101 13.98 -6.85 17.85
C PHE A 101 12.93 -5.74 17.71
N TYR A 102 13.21 -4.53 18.25
CA TYR A 102 12.30 -3.39 18.13
C TYR A 102 12.20 -2.87 16.67
N ASN A 103 13.27 -2.96 15.86
CA ASN A 103 13.22 -2.59 14.44
C ASN A 103 12.37 -3.58 13.64
N ILE A 104 12.43 -4.87 13.97
CA ILE A 104 11.54 -5.89 13.39
C ILE A 104 10.08 -5.59 13.74
N ILE A 105 9.79 -5.14 14.97
CA ILE A 105 8.43 -4.71 15.33
C ILE A 105 7.99 -3.51 14.49
N PHE A 106 8.86 -2.50 14.30
CA PHE A 106 8.56 -1.34 13.47
C PHE A 106 8.31 -1.72 12.01
N PHE A 107 9.03 -2.71 11.47
CA PHE A 107 8.74 -3.26 10.15
C PHE A 107 7.29 -3.74 10.04
N PHE A 108 6.84 -4.60 10.95
CA PHE A 108 5.46 -5.11 10.91
C PHE A 108 4.43 -3.98 11.06
N ILE A 109 4.67 -3.02 11.94
CA ILE A 109 3.79 -1.86 12.12
C ILE A 109 3.75 -1.03 10.84
N ALA A 110 4.91 -0.71 10.24
CA ALA A 110 5.00 0.10 9.03
C ALA A 110 4.26 -0.55 7.86
N VAL A 111 4.49 -1.83 7.60
CA VAL A 111 3.83 -2.55 6.49
C VAL A 111 2.31 -2.64 6.70
N CYS A 112 1.86 -2.85 7.94
CA CYS A 112 0.41 -2.80 8.24
C CYS A 112 -0.17 -1.42 7.99
N LEU A 113 0.54 -0.35 8.35
CA LEU A 113 0.10 1.02 8.12
C LEU A 113 0.10 1.37 6.63
N VAL A 114 1.11 0.98 5.86
CA VAL A 114 1.16 1.18 4.41
C VAL A 114 -0.06 0.55 3.74
N GLY A 115 -0.31 -0.75 3.95
CA GLY A 115 -1.46 -1.42 3.35
C GLY A 115 -2.80 -0.80 3.76
N LEU A 116 -2.93 -0.39 5.03
CA LEU A 116 -4.14 0.28 5.52
C LEU A 116 -4.33 1.67 4.88
N VAL A 117 -3.28 2.48 4.86
CA VAL A 117 -3.32 3.88 4.39
C VAL A 117 -3.53 3.93 2.89
N GLU A 118 -2.81 3.13 2.12
CA GLU A 118 -2.97 3.10 0.67
C GLU A 118 -4.38 2.63 0.27
N GLU A 119 -4.94 1.62 0.95
CA GLU A 119 -6.32 1.23 0.70
C GLU A 119 -7.33 2.31 1.12
N LEU A 120 -7.09 3.01 2.24
CA LEU A 120 -7.93 4.13 2.66
C LEU A 120 -7.92 5.25 1.61
N VAL A 121 -6.75 5.62 1.11
CA VAL A 121 -6.61 6.65 0.08
C VAL A 121 -7.28 6.21 -1.23
N PHE A 122 -6.93 5.03 -1.73
CA PHE A 122 -7.31 4.63 -3.10
C PHE A 122 -8.70 4.00 -3.16
N ARG A 123 -9.07 3.11 -2.25
CA ARG A 123 -10.41 2.48 -2.26
C ARG A 123 -11.40 3.27 -1.43
N GLY A 124 -10.94 3.76 -0.27
CA GLY A 124 -11.76 4.58 0.61
C GLY A 124 -12.15 5.92 0.00
N VAL A 125 -11.19 6.69 -0.51
CA VAL A 125 -11.43 8.06 -1.00
C VAL A 125 -11.47 8.10 -2.51
N VAL A 126 -10.37 7.83 -3.21
CA VAL A 126 -10.21 8.05 -4.66
C VAL A 126 -11.27 7.30 -5.45
N PHE A 127 -11.38 5.99 -5.25
CA PHE A 127 -12.32 5.15 -6.01
C PHE A 127 -13.79 5.48 -5.71
N ASN A 128 -14.15 5.75 -4.46
CA ASN A 128 -15.51 6.19 -4.14
C ASN A 128 -15.85 7.55 -4.77
N LEU A 129 -14.90 8.50 -4.85
CA LEU A 129 -15.09 9.75 -5.58
C LEU A 129 -15.22 9.52 -7.09
N LEU A 130 -14.44 8.59 -7.67
CA LEU A 130 -14.60 8.20 -9.07
C LEU A 130 -15.98 7.58 -9.32
N LEU A 131 -16.44 6.67 -8.45
CA LEU A 131 -17.77 6.07 -8.56
C LEU A 131 -18.90 7.10 -8.43
N ARG A 132 -18.70 8.21 -7.71
CA ARG A 132 -19.66 9.33 -7.67
C ARG A 132 -19.64 10.17 -8.94
N ALA A 133 -18.48 10.31 -9.58
CA ALA A 133 -18.30 11.14 -10.77
C ALA A 133 -18.69 10.44 -12.08
N PHE A 134 -18.50 9.13 -12.16
CA PHE A 134 -18.82 8.35 -13.36
C PHE A 134 -20.30 7.94 -13.44
N PRO A 135 -20.83 7.77 -14.67
CA PRO A 135 -22.20 7.27 -14.85
C PRO A 135 -22.43 5.93 -14.18
N LYS A 136 -23.62 5.70 -13.64
CA LYS A 136 -24.03 4.44 -12.98
C LYS A 136 -24.35 3.31 -13.99
N THR A 137 -23.56 3.20 -15.04
CA THR A 137 -23.61 2.17 -16.09
C THR A 137 -22.44 1.21 -15.95
N LYS A 138 -22.52 0.05 -16.61
CA LYS A 138 -21.37 -0.89 -16.66
C LYS A 138 -20.11 -0.20 -17.16
N GLY A 139 -20.20 0.56 -18.25
CA GLY A 139 -19.06 1.29 -18.82
C GLY A 139 -18.49 2.34 -17.87
N GLY A 140 -19.36 3.09 -17.18
CA GLY A 140 -18.90 4.07 -16.18
C GLY A 140 -18.20 3.43 -14.99
N ILE A 141 -18.72 2.32 -14.45
CA ILE A 141 -18.07 1.56 -13.37
C ILE A 141 -16.72 1.02 -13.85
N THR A 142 -16.65 0.43 -15.05
CA THR A 142 -15.41 -0.06 -15.64
C THR A 142 -14.39 1.07 -15.80
N GLY A 143 -14.83 2.25 -16.28
CA GLY A 143 -13.96 3.42 -16.40
C GLY A 143 -13.40 3.86 -15.04
N ALA A 144 -14.24 3.89 -14.00
CA ALA A 144 -13.79 4.20 -12.64
C ALA A 144 -12.79 3.17 -12.10
N VAL A 145 -13.00 1.88 -12.36
CA VAL A 145 -12.11 0.78 -11.97
C VAL A 145 -10.74 0.94 -12.65
N VAL A 146 -10.72 1.10 -13.97
CA VAL A 146 -9.47 1.25 -14.72
C VAL A 146 -8.71 2.50 -14.28
N LEU A 147 -9.40 3.65 -14.17
CA LEU A 147 -8.77 4.88 -13.74
C LEU A 147 -8.25 4.80 -12.30
N GLY A 148 -9.00 4.15 -11.40
CA GLY A 148 -8.57 3.92 -10.02
C GLY A 148 -7.28 3.09 -9.93
N GLY A 149 -7.19 2.03 -10.74
CA GLY A 149 -5.97 1.22 -10.84
C GLY A 149 -4.80 1.96 -11.47
N VAL A 150 -5.04 2.71 -12.55
CA VAL A 150 -3.99 3.55 -13.19
C VAL A 150 -3.44 4.59 -12.22
N LEU A 151 -4.31 5.29 -11.48
CA LEU A 151 -3.88 6.27 -10.48
C LEU A 151 -3.07 5.61 -9.35
N PHE A 152 -3.45 4.41 -8.93
CA PHE A 152 -2.70 3.64 -7.94
C PHE A 152 -1.31 3.26 -8.46
N GLY A 153 -1.21 2.76 -9.69
CA GLY A 153 0.09 2.47 -10.30
C GLY A 153 0.97 3.72 -10.43
N LEU A 154 0.42 4.79 -11.00
CA LEU A 154 1.16 6.02 -11.27
C LEU A 154 1.73 6.69 -10.01
N MET A 155 1.09 6.53 -8.86
CA MET A 155 1.60 7.11 -7.62
C MET A 155 2.98 6.53 -7.23
N HIS A 156 3.28 5.28 -7.64
CA HIS A 156 4.56 4.63 -7.36
C HIS A 156 5.75 5.26 -8.08
N PHE A 157 5.53 6.13 -9.09
CA PHE A 157 6.62 6.95 -9.61
C PHE A 157 7.27 7.85 -8.56
N SER A 158 6.57 8.15 -7.46
CA SER A 158 7.14 8.87 -6.32
C SER A 158 8.34 8.15 -5.68
N ASN A 159 8.44 6.81 -5.83
CA ASN A 159 9.52 6.00 -5.27
C ASN A 159 10.89 6.28 -5.94
N MET A 160 10.89 6.87 -7.14
CA MET A 160 12.13 7.37 -7.74
C MET A 160 12.82 8.43 -6.85
N GLY A 161 12.02 9.22 -6.11
CA GLY A 161 12.54 10.18 -5.12
C GLY A 161 13.21 9.52 -3.91
N ALA A 162 12.93 8.23 -3.66
CA ALA A 162 13.53 7.42 -2.61
C ALA A 162 14.69 6.53 -3.11
N GLY A 163 15.18 6.74 -4.35
CA GLY A 163 16.33 6.00 -4.89
C GLY A 163 15.97 4.76 -5.71
N VAL A 164 14.70 4.53 -6.03
CA VAL A 164 14.29 3.45 -6.94
C VAL A 164 14.68 3.79 -8.38
N LYS A 165 15.35 2.86 -9.07
CA LYS A 165 15.73 3.01 -10.47
C LYS A 165 14.50 3.08 -11.37
N PHE A 166 14.59 3.80 -12.49
CA PHE A 166 13.47 3.96 -13.42
C PHE A 166 12.91 2.63 -13.93
N SER A 167 13.77 1.66 -14.30
CA SER A 167 13.34 0.34 -14.78
C SER A 167 12.50 -0.40 -13.72
N SER A 168 12.99 -0.46 -12.50
CA SER A 168 12.31 -1.11 -11.37
C SER A 168 11.02 -0.38 -11.01
N CYS A 169 11.06 0.95 -11.00
CA CYS A 169 9.89 1.79 -10.77
C CYS A 169 8.82 1.56 -11.84
N LEU A 170 9.19 1.43 -13.11
CA LEU A 170 8.23 1.15 -14.19
C LEU A 170 7.56 -0.21 -14.02
N ILE A 171 8.32 -1.25 -13.64
CA ILE A 171 7.77 -2.57 -13.32
C ILE A 171 6.78 -2.46 -12.14
N GLN A 172 7.15 -1.73 -11.10
CA GLN A 172 6.29 -1.50 -9.95
C GLN A 172 5.01 -0.75 -10.34
N VAL A 173 5.10 0.30 -11.14
CA VAL A 173 3.94 1.08 -11.65
C VAL A 173 2.96 0.18 -12.42
N ILE A 174 3.47 -0.70 -13.28
CA ILE A 174 2.63 -1.61 -14.06
C ILE A 174 1.98 -2.66 -13.15
N SER A 175 2.77 -3.32 -12.30
CA SER A 175 2.27 -4.39 -11.42
C SER A 175 1.28 -3.83 -10.38
N ALA A 176 1.60 -2.70 -9.74
CA ALA A 176 0.71 -2.02 -8.81
C ALA A 176 -0.57 -1.52 -9.51
N GLY A 177 -0.45 -1.00 -10.75
CA GLY A 177 -1.60 -0.58 -11.53
C GLY A 177 -2.57 -1.74 -11.81
N LEU A 178 -2.05 -2.91 -12.20
CA LEU A 178 -2.85 -4.12 -12.42
C LEU A 178 -3.49 -4.61 -11.12
N MET A 179 -2.74 -4.64 -10.02
CA MET A 179 -3.26 -4.96 -8.69
C MET A 179 -4.33 -3.94 -8.27
N GLY A 180 -4.10 -2.67 -8.59
CA GLY A 180 -5.05 -1.58 -8.35
C GLY A 180 -6.38 -1.76 -9.06
N VAL A 181 -6.37 -2.15 -10.34
CA VAL A 181 -7.59 -2.50 -11.10
C VAL A 181 -8.32 -3.65 -10.43
N LEU A 182 -7.59 -4.72 -10.09
CA LEU A 182 -8.14 -5.91 -9.44
C LEU A 182 -8.81 -5.58 -8.09
N PHE A 183 -8.14 -4.81 -7.25
CA PHE A 183 -8.67 -4.38 -5.96
C PHE A 183 -9.88 -3.47 -6.11
N CYS A 184 -9.90 -2.56 -7.11
CA CYS A 184 -11.10 -1.78 -7.42
C CYS A 184 -12.27 -2.67 -7.85
N MET A 185 -12.04 -3.75 -8.62
CA MET A 185 -13.07 -4.72 -8.99
C MET A 185 -13.62 -5.47 -7.79
N ILE A 186 -12.74 -5.99 -6.92
CA ILE A 186 -13.13 -6.69 -5.69
C ILE A 186 -13.94 -5.73 -4.80
N TYR A 187 -13.44 -4.51 -4.58
CA TYR A 187 -14.15 -3.52 -3.77
C TYR A 187 -15.50 -3.11 -4.36
N ALA A 188 -15.59 -2.92 -5.68
CA ALA A 188 -16.86 -2.59 -6.33
C ALA A 188 -17.93 -3.67 -6.10
N SER A 189 -17.51 -4.94 -6.03
CA SER A 189 -18.39 -6.10 -5.84
C SER A 189 -18.73 -6.37 -4.39
N THR A 190 -17.81 -6.12 -3.46
CA THR A 190 -17.90 -6.57 -2.07
C THR A 190 -18.11 -5.45 -1.07
N ARG A 191 -17.61 -4.25 -1.38
CA ARG A 191 -17.55 -3.08 -0.49
C ARG A 191 -16.75 -3.33 0.80
N ASN A 192 -15.99 -4.42 0.86
CA ASN A 192 -15.18 -4.76 2.02
C ASN A 192 -13.79 -4.11 1.90
N PHE A 193 -13.61 -3.01 2.62
CA PHE A 193 -12.34 -2.29 2.73
C PHE A 193 -11.27 -3.12 3.46
N TRP A 194 -11.66 -3.76 4.57
CA TRP A 194 -10.72 -4.45 5.45
C TRP A 194 -10.03 -5.64 4.79
N MET A 195 -10.76 -6.39 3.95
CA MET A 195 -10.18 -7.51 3.23
C MET A 195 -9.06 -7.05 2.28
N LEU A 196 -9.26 -5.92 1.61
CA LEU A 196 -8.23 -5.38 0.71
C LEU A 196 -7.02 -4.87 1.47
N ALA A 197 -7.23 -4.18 2.60
CA ALA A 197 -6.13 -3.76 3.46
C ALA A 197 -5.31 -4.96 3.97
N ILE A 198 -5.97 -6.07 4.34
CA ILE A 198 -5.28 -7.32 4.74
C ILE A 198 -4.51 -7.90 3.56
N PHE A 199 -5.11 -8.04 2.38
CA PHE A 199 -4.44 -8.59 1.21
C PHE A 199 -3.21 -7.77 0.83
N HIS A 200 -3.33 -6.45 0.82
CA HIS A 200 -2.23 -5.53 0.53
C HIS A 200 -1.09 -5.71 1.53
N THR A 201 -1.40 -5.60 2.82
CA THR A 201 -0.43 -5.80 3.90
C THR A 201 0.32 -7.13 3.77
N VAL A 202 -0.38 -8.23 3.48
CA VAL A 202 0.25 -9.56 3.38
C VAL A 202 1.19 -9.65 2.17
N VAL A 203 0.83 -9.03 1.04
CA VAL A 203 1.69 -8.99 -0.15
C VAL A 203 2.96 -8.20 0.14
N ASP A 204 2.84 -7.01 0.70
CA ASP A 204 3.99 -6.16 1.03
C ASP A 204 4.86 -6.80 2.12
N MET A 205 4.25 -7.42 3.12
CA MET A 205 4.97 -8.18 4.15
C MET A 205 5.83 -9.27 3.52
N GLY A 206 5.28 -10.06 2.59
CA GLY A 206 6.03 -11.09 1.88
C GLY A 206 7.16 -10.50 1.03
N GLY A 207 6.89 -9.44 0.29
CA GLY A 207 7.87 -8.78 -0.59
C GLY A 207 9.03 -8.12 0.17
N LEU A 208 8.78 -7.62 1.37
CA LEU A 208 9.74 -6.86 2.18
C LEU A 208 10.31 -7.64 3.37
N LEU A 209 9.95 -8.91 3.58
CA LEU A 209 10.25 -9.66 4.79
C LEU A 209 11.76 -9.71 5.09
N SER A 210 12.58 -9.97 4.09
CA SER A 210 14.04 -10.06 4.27
C SER A 210 14.64 -8.71 4.70
N SER A 211 14.25 -7.61 4.06
CA SER A 211 14.70 -6.26 4.45
C SER A 211 14.14 -5.78 5.78
N GLY A 212 13.05 -6.37 6.23
CA GLY A 212 12.47 -6.10 7.56
C GLY A 212 13.20 -6.81 8.69
N ILE A 213 13.81 -7.96 8.43
CA ILE A 213 14.45 -8.81 9.44
C ILE A 213 15.98 -8.60 9.48
N PHE A 214 16.62 -8.38 8.33
CA PHE A 214 18.08 -8.31 8.23
C PHE A 214 18.58 -6.91 7.88
N GLU A 215 19.80 -6.61 8.32
CA GLU A 215 20.53 -5.39 7.94
C GLU A 215 21.03 -5.49 6.48
N GLY A 216 21.34 -4.35 5.87
CA GLY A 216 22.01 -4.27 4.57
C GLY A 216 21.13 -4.01 3.37
N GLY A 217 19.80 -3.78 3.55
CA GLY A 217 18.92 -3.38 2.46
C GLY A 217 17.69 -2.61 2.95
N GLY A 218 17.33 -1.56 2.21
CA GLY A 218 16.10 -0.80 2.42
C GLY A 218 14.99 -1.20 1.44
N VAL A 219 13.82 -0.56 1.55
CA VAL A 219 12.69 -0.77 0.64
C VAL A 219 13.08 -0.50 -0.82
N ALA A 220 13.85 0.58 -1.07
CA ALA A 220 14.30 0.95 -2.42
C ALA A 220 15.25 -0.10 -3.01
N ASP A 221 16.15 -0.66 -2.21
CA ASP A 221 17.07 -1.72 -2.65
C ASP A 221 16.28 -2.95 -3.05
N ARG A 222 15.31 -3.33 -2.24
CA ARG A 222 14.45 -4.49 -2.52
C ARG A 222 13.63 -4.33 -3.80
N ILE A 223 13.11 -3.14 -4.07
CA ILE A 223 12.41 -2.85 -5.33
C ILE A 223 13.39 -2.90 -6.51
N ASN A 224 14.63 -2.45 -6.32
CA ASN A 224 15.67 -2.44 -7.35
C ASN A 224 16.18 -3.84 -7.75
N GLU A 225 15.97 -4.86 -6.94
CA GLU A 225 16.31 -6.25 -7.28
C GLU A 225 15.44 -6.83 -8.41
N PHE A 226 14.29 -6.23 -8.69
CA PHE A 226 13.38 -6.66 -9.76
C PHE A 226 13.69 -6.07 -11.14
N SER A 227 14.84 -5.41 -11.34
CA SER A 227 15.22 -4.75 -12.62
C SER A 227 16.30 -5.49 -13.41
#